data_2c47fcf54be5d371756ba23718e0d5dd
#
_entry.id   2c47fcf54be5d371756ba23718e0d5dd
#
_cell.length_a   1.000
_cell.length_b   1.000
_cell.length_c   1.000
_cell.angle_alpha   90.00
_cell.angle_beta   90.00
_cell.angle_gamma   90.00
#
_symmetry.space_group_name_H-M   'P 1'
#
loop_
_entity.id
_entity.type
_entity.pdbx_description
1 polymer ?
#
loop_
_entity_poly.entity_id
_entity_poly.type
_entity_poly.pdbx_seq_one_letter_code
_entity_poly.pdbx_strand_id
1 'polypeptide(L)'
;MKVIGVQVDAIERGEDRIEFKKTMNKLGIEMARSEVAYSVEDALAIADKLGYPVVLRPAYTMGGAGGGLVYNVEELKTVCERGLQASLVGQVLVEESILGWEELELEVVRDAKNNMITVCFIENIDPLGVHTGDSFCSAPMLTISEDVQKELQRQAYKIVEEVEVIGGTNVQFAHDPKSGRIIVIEINPRTSRSSALASKATGFPIALVSAMLASGLTLDEIPCGKYGTLDKYVPDGDYVVIKFARWAFEKFKGVQDKLGTQMRAVGEVMSIGKTYKEAFQKAIRSLEIGRYGLGFAKDFHEKSKEELLKMLSVPTSERQFIMYEALRKHATVDELFELTKIKHYFIEQMKELVEEEEKLLACKGNMPSDEMLTSAKKDGFSDKYLSQLLEIPEEDIRNKRISIGVEEAWEGVHVSGTPDSAYYYSTYNAKDKNPVSTDKQKIMILGGGPNRIGQGIEFDYC
;
A
#
# COMPACT_ATOMS: atom_id res chain seq x y z
N MET A 1 10.24 2.79 36.48
CA MET A 1 11.02 2.75 35.23
C MET A 1 10.41 3.77 34.28
N LYS A 2 11.18 4.66 33.68
CA LYS A 2 10.66 5.65 32.73
C LYS A 2 10.70 5.03 31.32
N VAL A 3 9.57 4.95 30.66
CA VAL A 3 9.49 4.54 29.25
C VAL A 3 9.90 5.75 28.37
N ILE A 4 10.73 5.52 27.38
CA ILE A 4 11.09 6.53 26.38
C ILE A 4 10.27 6.30 25.11
N GLY A 5 9.93 7.37 24.40
CA GLY A 5 9.03 7.32 23.25
C GLY A 5 7.56 7.28 23.66
N VAL A 6 6.76 6.45 22.99
CA VAL A 6 5.32 6.34 23.27
C VAL A 6 5.08 5.77 24.67
N GLN A 7 4.20 6.41 25.42
CA GLN A 7 3.89 6.00 26.79
C GLN A 7 2.88 4.84 26.81
N VAL A 8 2.84 4.08 27.91
CA VAL A 8 1.99 2.88 28.03
C VAL A 8 0.51 3.22 27.89
N ASP A 9 0.06 4.30 28.50
CA ASP A 9 -1.31 4.78 28.43
C ASP A 9 -1.70 5.28 27.03
N ALA A 10 -0.76 5.83 26.26
CA ALA A 10 -0.97 6.17 24.85
C ALA A 10 -1.14 4.91 23.98
N ILE A 11 -0.35 3.87 24.27
CA ILE A 11 -0.50 2.57 23.60
C ILE A 11 -1.88 1.98 23.91
N GLU A 12 -2.31 2.00 25.16
CA GLU A 12 -3.61 1.50 25.58
C GLU A 12 -4.76 2.25 24.87
N ARG A 13 -4.71 3.60 24.85
CA ARG A 13 -5.70 4.42 24.13
C ARG A 13 -5.74 4.14 22.61
N GLY A 14 -4.62 3.75 22.03
CA GLY A 14 -4.54 3.44 20.60
C GLY A 14 -4.93 2.00 20.24
N GLU A 15 -4.48 1.04 21.02
CA GLU A 15 -4.62 -0.40 20.72
C GLU A 15 -5.88 -1.03 21.34
N ASP A 16 -6.38 -0.53 22.47
CA ASP A 16 -7.66 -0.98 23.03
C ASP A 16 -8.83 -0.34 22.26
N ARG A 17 -9.63 -1.18 21.61
CA ARG A 17 -10.73 -0.73 20.75
C ARG A 17 -11.83 0.04 21.48
N ILE A 18 -12.05 -0.27 22.75
CA ILE A 18 -13.06 0.39 23.57
C ILE A 18 -12.56 1.78 23.98
N GLU A 19 -11.32 1.87 24.44
CA GLU A 19 -10.68 3.13 24.80
C GLU A 19 -10.49 4.01 23.56
N PHE A 20 -10.10 3.45 22.43
CA PHE A 20 -10.02 4.18 21.18
C PHE A 20 -11.37 4.74 20.73
N LYS A 21 -12.44 3.93 20.82
CA LYS A 21 -13.79 4.39 20.50
C LYS A 21 -14.25 5.52 21.42
N LYS A 22 -13.96 5.44 22.72
CA LYS A 22 -14.25 6.54 23.67
C LYS A 22 -13.50 7.82 23.29
N THR A 23 -12.23 7.69 22.93
CA THR A 23 -11.39 8.80 22.48
C THR A 23 -11.96 9.43 21.20
N MET A 24 -12.34 8.65 20.21
CA MET A 24 -12.95 9.16 18.97
C MET A 24 -14.28 9.87 19.23
N ASN A 25 -15.14 9.31 20.09
CA ASN A 25 -16.39 9.95 20.48
C ASN A 25 -16.15 11.31 21.16
N LYS A 26 -15.16 11.42 22.03
CA LYS A 26 -14.74 12.68 22.67
C LYS A 26 -14.32 13.74 21.63
N LEU A 27 -13.62 13.33 20.60
CA LEU A 27 -13.13 14.19 19.51
C LEU A 27 -14.21 14.54 18.48
N GLY A 28 -15.35 13.85 18.49
CA GLY A 28 -16.37 13.94 17.45
C GLY A 28 -15.89 13.39 16.10
N ILE A 29 -14.97 12.44 16.13
CA ILE A 29 -14.45 11.74 14.94
C ILE A 29 -15.24 10.44 14.79
N GLU A 30 -15.69 10.19 13.56
CA GLU A 30 -16.54 9.06 13.25
C GLU A 30 -15.75 7.76 13.13
N MET A 31 -16.29 6.70 13.71
CA MET A 31 -15.86 5.32 13.53
C MET A 31 -17.00 4.50 12.91
N ALA A 32 -16.70 3.30 12.45
CA ALA A 32 -17.74 2.35 12.06
C ALA A 32 -18.71 2.14 13.24
N ARG A 33 -20.02 2.15 12.95
CA ARG A 33 -21.04 1.88 13.95
C ARG A 33 -20.84 0.47 14.49
N SER A 34 -20.72 0.34 15.79
CA SER A 34 -20.34 -0.94 16.41
C SER A 34 -20.80 -1.03 17.84
N GLU A 35 -21.04 -2.25 18.30
CA GLU A 35 -21.31 -2.58 19.69
C GLU A 35 -20.52 -3.82 20.09
N VAL A 36 -20.22 -3.97 21.39
CA VAL A 36 -19.50 -5.13 21.94
C VAL A 36 -20.47 -6.23 22.27
N ALA A 37 -20.19 -7.45 21.83
CA ALA A 37 -20.88 -8.68 22.15
C ALA A 37 -20.03 -9.56 23.07
N TYR A 38 -20.64 -10.14 24.09
CA TYR A 38 -20.06 -11.10 25.01
C TYR A 38 -20.63 -12.51 24.80
N SER A 39 -21.65 -12.62 23.97
CA SER A 39 -22.31 -13.87 23.59
C SER A 39 -22.72 -13.84 22.11
N VAL A 40 -23.11 -15.01 21.59
CA VAL A 40 -23.68 -15.08 20.26
C VAL A 40 -25.03 -14.37 20.17
N GLU A 41 -25.82 -14.44 21.23
CA GLU A 41 -27.12 -13.77 21.35
C GLU A 41 -26.98 -12.25 21.28
N ASP A 42 -25.97 -11.68 22.00
CA ASP A 42 -25.65 -10.25 21.91
C ASP A 42 -25.29 -9.86 20.48
N ALA A 43 -24.41 -10.66 19.82
CA ALA A 43 -23.97 -10.40 18.47
C ALA A 43 -25.11 -10.43 17.45
N LEU A 44 -26.06 -11.35 17.60
CA LEU A 44 -27.25 -11.41 16.75
C LEU A 44 -28.13 -10.15 16.93
N ALA A 45 -28.37 -9.72 18.18
CA ALA A 45 -29.16 -8.52 18.45
C ALA A 45 -28.51 -7.25 17.90
N ILE A 46 -27.18 -7.17 17.93
CA ILE A 46 -26.42 -6.04 17.36
C ILE A 46 -26.50 -6.08 15.84
N ALA A 47 -26.30 -7.23 15.22
CA ALA A 47 -26.35 -7.38 13.77
C ALA A 47 -27.74 -7.04 13.19
N ASP A 48 -28.82 -7.38 13.90
CA ASP A 48 -30.19 -6.98 13.52
C ASP A 48 -30.37 -5.46 13.47
N LYS A 49 -29.71 -4.73 14.37
CA LYS A 49 -29.76 -3.24 14.36
C LYS A 49 -28.90 -2.63 13.27
N LEU A 50 -27.70 -3.22 12.99
CA LEU A 50 -26.76 -2.68 12.03
C LEU A 50 -27.14 -3.02 10.59
N GLY A 51 -27.79 -4.19 10.38
CA GLY A 51 -28.02 -4.80 9.07
C GLY A 51 -26.81 -5.58 8.55
N TYR A 52 -27.07 -6.69 7.86
CA TYR A 52 -26.01 -7.47 7.19
C TYR A 52 -25.54 -6.81 5.89
N PRO A 53 -24.27 -7.01 5.49
CA PRO A 53 -23.23 -7.74 6.20
C PRO A 53 -22.67 -6.96 7.39
N VAL A 54 -22.15 -7.69 8.40
CA VAL A 54 -21.43 -7.12 9.54
C VAL A 54 -20.03 -7.71 9.66
N VAL A 55 -19.12 -7.00 10.33
CA VAL A 55 -17.75 -7.46 10.59
C VAL A 55 -17.62 -7.81 12.06
N LEU A 56 -17.06 -8.98 12.34
CA LEU A 56 -16.77 -9.44 13.70
C LEU A 56 -15.27 -9.29 13.96
N ARG A 57 -14.91 -8.60 15.04
CA ARG A 57 -13.51 -8.38 15.44
C ARG A 57 -13.31 -8.79 16.90
N PRO A 58 -12.66 -9.92 17.16
CA PRO A 58 -12.31 -10.31 18.52
C PRO A 58 -11.35 -9.31 19.15
N ALA A 59 -11.54 -9.04 20.43
CA ALA A 59 -10.65 -8.15 21.18
C ALA A 59 -9.28 -8.80 21.43
N TYR A 60 -8.22 -7.99 21.41
CA TYR A 60 -6.83 -8.41 21.66
C TYR A 60 -6.33 -9.53 20.74
N THR A 61 -6.71 -9.51 19.47
CA THR A 61 -6.19 -10.40 18.43
C THR A 61 -5.41 -9.61 17.39
N MET A 62 -4.34 -10.22 16.86
CA MET A 62 -3.49 -9.61 15.84
C MET A 62 -3.88 -10.08 14.44
N GLY A 63 -3.75 -9.19 13.46
CA GLY A 63 -3.93 -9.53 12.05
C GLY A 63 -5.33 -10.05 11.68
N GLY A 64 -6.37 -9.67 12.43
CA GLY A 64 -7.75 -10.09 12.17
C GLY A 64 -8.07 -11.54 12.56
N ALA A 65 -7.22 -12.20 13.36
CA ALA A 65 -7.42 -13.60 13.76
C ALA A 65 -8.76 -13.80 14.50
N GLY A 66 -9.49 -14.87 14.13
CA GLY A 66 -10.78 -15.22 14.72
C GLY A 66 -11.97 -14.38 14.27
N GLY A 67 -11.74 -13.24 13.63
CA GLY A 67 -12.77 -12.36 13.09
C GLY A 67 -13.17 -12.69 11.65
N GLY A 68 -14.04 -11.87 11.06
CA GLY A 68 -14.43 -11.96 9.67
C GLY A 68 -15.68 -11.18 9.32
N LEU A 69 -15.91 -11.06 8.01
CA LEU A 69 -17.14 -10.53 7.43
C LEU A 69 -18.19 -11.64 7.37
N VAL A 70 -19.41 -11.35 7.79
CA VAL A 70 -20.53 -12.30 7.81
C VAL A 70 -21.75 -11.70 7.14
N TYR A 71 -22.44 -12.50 6.36
CA TYR A 71 -23.56 -12.07 5.52
C TYR A 71 -24.93 -12.52 6.03
N ASN A 72 -24.95 -13.44 6.99
CA ASN A 72 -26.19 -14.03 7.50
C ASN A 72 -26.02 -14.55 8.94
N VAL A 73 -27.12 -14.98 9.54
CA VAL A 73 -27.20 -15.46 10.93
C VAL A 73 -26.32 -16.70 11.16
N GLU A 74 -26.27 -17.64 10.24
CA GLU A 74 -25.52 -18.89 10.37
C GLU A 74 -24.02 -18.64 10.38
N GLU A 75 -23.56 -17.79 9.45
CA GLU A 75 -22.16 -17.36 9.42
C GLU A 75 -21.78 -16.59 10.69
N LEU A 76 -22.67 -15.69 11.15
CA LEU A 76 -22.46 -14.92 12.36
C LEU A 76 -22.23 -15.82 13.57
N LYS A 77 -23.07 -16.82 13.79
CA LYS A 77 -22.93 -17.77 14.91
C LYS A 77 -21.56 -18.42 14.91
N THR A 78 -21.19 -19.02 13.75
CA THR A 78 -19.90 -19.72 13.60
C THR A 78 -18.69 -18.82 13.83
N VAL A 79 -18.71 -17.62 13.25
CA VAL A 79 -17.58 -16.68 13.38
C VAL A 79 -17.54 -16.05 14.77
N CYS A 80 -18.70 -15.76 15.38
CA CYS A 80 -18.77 -15.21 16.72
C CYS A 80 -18.25 -16.19 17.78
N GLU A 81 -18.66 -17.45 17.74
CA GLU A 81 -18.15 -18.50 18.64
C GLU A 81 -16.64 -18.62 18.57
N ARG A 82 -16.10 -18.69 17.35
CA ARG A 82 -14.64 -18.71 17.12
C ARG A 82 -13.96 -17.44 17.64
N GLY A 83 -14.58 -16.30 17.43
CA GLY A 83 -14.08 -15.00 17.88
C GLY A 83 -14.03 -14.85 19.40
N LEU A 84 -15.09 -15.28 20.09
CA LEU A 84 -15.17 -15.30 21.56
C LEU A 84 -14.09 -16.22 22.15
N GLN A 85 -13.83 -17.38 21.52
CA GLN A 85 -12.76 -18.30 21.94
C GLN A 85 -11.36 -17.73 21.69
N ALA A 86 -11.17 -16.99 20.60
CA ALA A 86 -9.89 -16.38 20.25
C ALA A 86 -9.56 -15.17 21.09
N SER A 87 -10.58 -14.47 21.62
CA SER A 87 -10.41 -13.28 22.44
C SER A 87 -9.96 -13.64 23.85
N LEU A 88 -8.86 -13.05 24.31
CA LEU A 88 -8.35 -13.24 25.68
C LEU A 88 -9.31 -12.76 26.78
N VAL A 89 -10.26 -11.89 26.43
CA VAL A 89 -11.25 -11.30 27.35
C VAL A 89 -12.69 -11.69 27.02
N GLY A 90 -12.90 -12.64 26.07
CA GLY A 90 -14.22 -13.12 25.70
C GLY A 90 -15.13 -12.06 25.08
N GLN A 91 -14.58 -11.15 24.29
CA GLN A 91 -15.30 -10.05 23.64
C GLN A 91 -15.14 -10.09 22.13
N VAL A 92 -16.22 -9.77 21.43
CA VAL A 92 -16.22 -9.57 19.97
C VAL A 92 -16.92 -8.24 19.67
N LEU A 93 -16.27 -7.37 18.92
CA LEU A 93 -16.90 -6.17 18.40
C LEU A 93 -17.67 -6.54 17.13
N VAL A 94 -18.96 -6.15 17.06
CA VAL A 94 -19.81 -6.30 15.89
C VAL A 94 -19.93 -4.93 15.25
N GLU A 95 -19.44 -4.79 14.00
CA GLU A 95 -19.33 -3.51 13.29
C GLU A 95 -20.14 -3.52 11.99
N GLU A 96 -20.66 -2.35 11.61
CA GLU A 96 -21.20 -2.17 10.26
C GLU A 96 -20.13 -2.50 9.20
N SER A 97 -20.55 -3.05 8.09
CA SER A 97 -19.64 -3.32 6.97
C SER A 97 -19.32 -2.05 6.21
N ILE A 98 -18.04 -1.78 6.04
CA ILE A 98 -17.50 -0.74 5.17
C ILE A 98 -16.81 -1.36 3.94
N LEU A 99 -17.24 -2.56 3.56
CA LEU A 99 -16.72 -3.29 2.41
C LEU A 99 -16.83 -2.45 1.13
N GLY A 100 -15.75 -2.39 0.39
CA GLY A 100 -15.70 -1.66 -0.88
C GLY A 100 -15.43 -0.16 -0.74
N TRP A 101 -15.32 0.39 0.49
CA TRP A 101 -14.88 1.76 0.69
C TRP A 101 -13.39 1.90 0.39
N GLU A 102 -12.96 3.12 0.14
CA GLU A 102 -11.54 3.46 -0.03
C GLU A 102 -10.80 3.34 1.30
N GLU A 103 -9.62 2.73 1.28
CA GLU A 103 -8.73 2.67 2.44
C GLU A 103 -7.57 3.64 2.25
N LEU A 104 -7.41 4.55 3.21
CA LEU A 104 -6.45 5.65 3.16
C LEU A 104 -5.63 5.70 4.44
N GLU A 105 -4.34 6.00 4.30
CA GLU A 105 -3.43 6.01 5.45
C GLU A 105 -2.60 7.29 5.48
N LEU A 106 -2.34 7.79 6.68
CA LEU A 106 -1.41 8.88 6.91
C LEU A 106 -0.31 8.42 7.87
N GLU A 107 0.93 8.66 7.47
CA GLU A 107 2.09 8.55 8.35
C GLU A 107 2.35 9.93 8.96
N VAL A 108 2.21 10.03 10.28
CA VAL A 108 2.32 11.28 11.03
C VAL A 108 3.45 11.17 12.04
N VAL A 109 4.19 12.24 12.25
CA VAL A 109 5.18 12.35 13.32
C VAL A 109 4.79 13.53 14.21
N ARG A 110 4.77 13.30 15.52
CA ARG A 110 4.47 14.30 16.55
C ARG A 110 5.56 14.34 17.61
N ASP A 111 5.93 15.54 18.06
CA ASP A 111 6.88 15.73 19.16
C ASP A 111 6.21 16.13 20.48
N ALA A 112 7.01 16.29 21.53
CA ALA A 112 6.53 16.64 22.86
C ALA A 112 5.98 18.08 22.99
N LYS A 113 6.31 18.99 22.05
CA LYS A 113 5.75 20.35 21.95
C LYS A 113 4.47 20.42 21.13
N ASN A 114 3.97 19.28 20.67
CA ASN A 114 2.81 19.17 19.79
C ASN A 114 3.04 19.70 18.36
N ASN A 115 4.29 19.82 17.92
CA ASN A 115 4.55 19.99 16.51
C ASN A 115 4.22 18.68 15.79
N MET A 116 3.52 18.78 14.66
CA MET A 116 3.12 17.62 13.86
C MET A 116 3.38 17.83 12.38
N ILE A 117 3.79 16.77 11.72
CA ILE A 117 3.97 16.72 10.27
C ILE A 117 3.35 15.46 9.71
N THR A 118 2.83 15.54 8.50
CA THR A 118 2.46 14.37 7.70
C THR A 118 3.62 14.00 6.82
N VAL A 119 4.20 12.83 7.04
CA VAL A 119 5.33 12.33 6.27
C VAL A 119 4.87 11.82 4.92
N CYS A 120 3.74 11.12 4.88
CA CYS A 120 3.26 10.48 3.68
C CYS A 120 1.73 10.31 3.71
N PHE A 121 1.12 10.54 2.54
CA PHE A 121 -0.28 10.21 2.25
C PHE A 121 -0.29 8.96 1.38
N ILE A 122 -0.98 7.90 1.82
CA ILE A 122 -0.99 6.60 1.16
C ILE A 122 -2.43 6.25 0.78
N GLU A 123 -2.63 5.89 -0.49
CA GLU A 123 -3.89 5.39 -1.02
C GLU A 123 -3.76 3.89 -1.31
N ASN A 124 -4.63 3.09 -0.69
CA ASN A 124 -4.74 1.68 -1.03
C ASN A 124 -5.53 1.52 -2.33
N ILE A 125 -5.01 0.73 -3.26
CA ILE A 125 -5.62 0.50 -4.58
C ILE A 125 -6.74 -0.52 -4.44
N ASP A 126 -6.53 -1.56 -3.63
CA ASP A 126 -7.60 -2.48 -3.26
C ASP A 126 -8.54 -1.80 -2.25
N PRO A 127 -9.85 -1.99 -2.40
CA PRO A 127 -10.82 -1.44 -1.45
C PRO A 127 -10.80 -2.23 -0.14
N LEU A 128 -11.43 -1.66 0.87
CA LEU A 128 -11.68 -2.37 2.14
C LEU A 128 -12.40 -3.69 1.91
N GLY A 129 -11.92 -4.72 2.60
CA GLY A 129 -12.24 -6.13 2.41
C GLY A 129 -11.01 -6.97 2.11
N VAL A 130 -9.97 -6.37 1.52
CA VAL A 130 -8.61 -6.90 1.46
C VAL A 130 -7.80 -6.21 2.54
N HIS A 131 -7.07 -6.98 3.37
CA HIS A 131 -6.25 -6.42 4.44
C HIS A 131 -5.17 -5.47 3.88
N THR A 132 -4.93 -4.35 4.53
CA THR A 132 -3.96 -3.32 4.06
C THR A 132 -2.56 -3.89 3.78
N GLY A 133 -2.12 -4.92 4.54
CA GLY A 133 -0.87 -5.64 4.29
C GLY A 133 -0.85 -6.44 2.97
N ASP A 134 -2.02 -6.82 2.45
CA ASP A 134 -2.20 -7.54 1.19
C ASP A 134 -2.56 -6.62 0.02
N SER A 135 -2.90 -5.37 0.32
CA SER A 135 -3.29 -4.39 -0.68
C SER A 135 -2.08 -3.83 -1.42
N PHE A 136 -2.30 -3.49 -2.69
CA PHE A 136 -1.45 -2.54 -3.38
C PHE A 136 -1.69 -1.15 -2.82
N CYS A 137 -0.66 -0.34 -2.73
CA CYS A 137 -0.87 1.06 -2.42
C CYS A 137 0.06 1.97 -3.20
N SER A 138 -0.36 3.20 -3.34
CA SER A 138 0.41 4.28 -3.94
C SER A 138 0.68 5.40 -2.95
N ALA A 139 1.83 6.02 -3.09
CA ALA A 139 2.20 7.28 -2.46
C ALA A 139 2.81 8.20 -3.54
N PRO A 140 2.33 9.44 -3.68
CA PRO A 140 1.20 10.06 -2.95
C PRO A 140 -0.16 9.44 -3.29
N MET A 141 -1.23 9.91 -2.64
CA MET A 141 -2.60 9.64 -3.07
C MET A 141 -2.83 10.23 -4.46
N LEU A 142 -3.27 9.41 -5.42
CA LEU A 142 -3.40 9.81 -6.82
C LEU A 142 -4.83 10.20 -7.21
N THR A 143 -5.83 9.64 -6.52
CA THR A 143 -7.25 9.81 -6.89
C THR A 143 -8.07 10.52 -5.82
N ILE A 144 -7.48 10.83 -4.69
CA ILE A 144 -8.14 11.50 -3.56
C ILE A 144 -7.99 13.01 -3.70
N SER A 145 -9.11 13.72 -3.61
CA SER A 145 -9.10 15.19 -3.71
C SER A 145 -8.31 15.84 -2.57
N GLU A 146 -7.74 17.01 -2.83
CA GLU A 146 -7.02 17.78 -1.80
C GLU A 146 -7.88 18.09 -0.57
N ASP A 147 -9.18 18.34 -0.75
CA ASP A 147 -10.09 18.65 0.36
C ASP A 147 -10.26 17.45 1.28
N VAL A 148 -10.39 16.25 0.71
CA VAL A 148 -10.42 14.99 1.49
C VAL A 148 -9.08 14.78 2.18
N GLN A 149 -7.95 14.95 1.50
CA GLN A 149 -6.61 14.82 2.10
C GLN A 149 -6.41 15.79 3.27
N LYS A 150 -6.85 17.04 3.15
CA LYS A 150 -6.81 18.04 4.23
C LYS A 150 -7.69 17.63 5.42
N GLU A 151 -8.86 17.08 5.16
CA GLU A 151 -9.75 16.62 6.21
C GLU A 151 -9.17 15.39 6.93
N LEU A 152 -8.59 14.43 6.20
CA LEU A 152 -7.87 13.30 6.80
C LEU A 152 -6.73 13.77 7.70
N GLN A 153 -5.91 14.73 7.22
CA GLN A 153 -4.83 15.31 8.01
C GLN A 153 -5.33 16.00 9.27
N ARG A 154 -6.39 16.79 9.16
CA ARG A 154 -7.01 17.47 10.30
C ARG A 154 -7.48 16.46 11.36
N GLN A 155 -8.12 15.36 10.92
CA GLN A 155 -8.58 14.32 11.85
C GLN A 155 -7.39 13.55 12.43
N ALA A 156 -6.42 13.16 11.62
CA ALA A 156 -5.21 12.45 12.07
C ALA A 156 -4.47 13.25 13.16
N TYR A 157 -4.30 14.56 12.97
CA TYR A 157 -3.62 15.40 13.94
C TYR A 157 -4.36 15.46 15.28
N LYS A 158 -5.69 15.60 15.27
CA LYS A 158 -6.50 15.54 16.48
C LYS A 158 -6.39 14.20 17.21
N ILE A 159 -6.39 13.10 16.45
CA ILE A 159 -6.26 11.74 17.01
C ILE A 159 -4.89 11.56 17.66
N VAL A 160 -3.83 11.90 16.93
CA VAL A 160 -2.45 11.75 17.40
C VAL A 160 -2.16 12.61 18.62
N GLU A 161 -2.73 13.83 18.67
CA GLU A 161 -2.65 14.71 19.82
C GLU A 161 -3.37 14.13 21.05
N GLU A 162 -4.62 13.68 20.91
CA GLU A 162 -5.44 13.15 22.00
C GLU A 162 -4.91 11.81 22.53
N VAL A 163 -4.35 10.96 21.63
CA VAL A 163 -3.69 9.71 22.03
C VAL A 163 -2.33 9.98 22.67
N GLU A 164 -1.76 11.18 22.47
CA GLU A 164 -0.46 11.62 22.99
C GLU A 164 0.74 10.81 22.48
N VAL A 165 0.67 10.38 21.19
CA VAL A 165 1.81 9.70 20.59
C VAL A 165 2.98 10.67 20.43
N ILE A 166 4.18 10.23 20.80
CA ILE A 166 5.46 10.91 20.51
C ILE A 166 6.27 10.02 19.58
N GLY A 167 6.64 10.55 18.41
CA GLY A 167 7.30 9.82 17.34
C GLY A 167 6.38 9.52 16.16
N GLY A 168 6.76 8.55 15.35
CA GLY A 168 6.01 8.13 14.17
C GLY A 168 4.80 7.28 14.52
N THR A 169 3.71 7.51 13.80
CA THR A 169 2.46 6.76 13.94
C THR A 169 1.74 6.69 12.59
N ASN A 170 0.99 5.62 12.40
CA ASN A 170 0.12 5.41 11.25
C ASN A 170 -1.34 5.57 11.67
N VAL A 171 -2.11 6.34 10.90
CA VAL A 171 -3.57 6.48 11.10
C VAL A 171 -4.27 6.00 9.83
N GLN A 172 -5.20 5.06 9.99
CA GLN A 172 -5.94 4.43 8.90
C GLN A 172 -7.39 4.92 8.88
N PHE A 173 -7.85 5.26 7.70
CA PHE A 173 -9.19 5.78 7.44
C PHE A 173 -9.90 4.98 6.37
N ALA A 174 -11.23 4.97 6.45
CA ALA A 174 -12.10 4.60 5.36
C ALA A 174 -12.86 5.82 4.84
N HIS A 175 -12.99 5.91 3.54
CA HIS A 175 -13.75 6.96 2.86
C HIS A 175 -14.77 6.34 1.90
N ASP A 176 -16.01 6.75 2.02
CA ASP A 176 -17.06 6.40 1.05
C ASP A 176 -17.20 7.54 0.04
N PRO A 177 -16.74 7.37 -1.21
CA PRO A 177 -16.83 8.44 -2.21
C PRO A 177 -18.26 8.78 -2.62
N LYS A 178 -19.24 7.90 -2.31
CA LYS A 178 -20.66 8.15 -2.65
C LYS A 178 -21.32 9.09 -1.65
N SER A 179 -21.10 8.88 -0.37
CA SER A 179 -21.68 9.71 0.69
C SER A 179 -20.75 10.81 1.19
N GLY A 180 -19.46 10.75 0.87
CA GLY A 180 -18.41 11.61 1.42
C GLY A 180 -18.08 11.32 2.88
N ARG A 181 -18.57 10.22 3.44
CA ARG A 181 -18.35 9.82 4.83
C ARG A 181 -16.91 9.36 5.03
N ILE A 182 -16.25 9.90 6.04
CA ILE A 182 -14.90 9.52 6.46
C ILE A 182 -14.99 8.95 7.86
N ILE A 183 -14.42 7.76 8.06
CA ILE A 183 -14.30 7.15 9.38
C ILE A 183 -12.85 6.76 9.65
N VAL A 184 -12.43 6.85 10.92
CA VAL A 184 -11.15 6.29 11.34
C VAL A 184 -11.32 4.81 11.65
N ILE A 185 -10.37 4.00 11.16
CA ILE A 185 -10.33 2.55 11.39
C ILE A 185 -9.51 2.25 12.64
N GLU A 186 -8.27 2.72 12.66
CA GLU A 186 -7.35 2.49 13.78
C GLU A 186 -6.17 3.47 13.73
N ILE A 187 -5.45 3.55 14.84
CA ILE A 187 -4.14 4.15 14.94
C ILE A 187 -3.13 3.09 15.35
N ASN A 188 -1.95 3.13 14.77
CA ASN A 188 -0.81 2.34 15.20
C ASN A 188 0.19 3.27 15.90
N PRO A 189 0.17 3.39 17.24
CA PRO A 189 0.98 4.36 17.99
C PRO A 189 2.45 3.91 18.09
N ARG A 190 3.03 3.52 16.98
CA ARG A 190 4.38 2.99 16.81
C ARG A 190 4.79 3.06 15.36
N THR A 191 6.09 2.96 15.10
CA THR A 191 6.57 2.69 13.75
C THR A 191 6.06 1.31 13.28
N SER A 192 5.68 1.24 12.02
CA SER A 192 5.07 0.07 11.40
C SER A 192 5.76 -0.24 10.06
N ARG A 193 5.30 -1.26 9.34
CA ARG A 193 5.76 -1.55 7.97
C ARG A 193 5.48 -0.39 7.03
N SER A 194 4.32 0.25 7.15
CA SER A 194 3.98 1.44 6.36
C SER A 194 4.88 2.63 6.69
N SER A 195 5.33 2.79 7.93
CA SER A 195 6.30 3.83 8.31
C SER A 195 7.65 3.62 7.60
N ALA A 196 8.09 2.39 7.48
CA ALA A 196 9.33 2.08 6.79
C ALA A 196 9.22 2.29 5.27
N LEU A 197 8.08 1.89 4.69
CA LEU A 197 7.77 2.16 3.31
C LEU A 197 7.72 3.68 3.06
N ALA A 198 7.01 4.43 3.91
CA ALA A 198 6.94 5.87 3.83
C ALA A 198 8.32 6.54 3.94
N SER A 199 9.18 6.05 4.82
CA SER A 199 10.56 6.55 4.95
C SER A 199 11.35 6.39 3.66
N LYS A 200 11.27 5.24 3.00
CA LYS A 200 11.91 5.02 1.69
C LYS A 200 11.25 5.82 0.58
N ALA A 201 9.93 5.93 0.61
CA ALA A 201 9.16 6.66 -0.39
C ALA A 201 9.43 8.17 -0.39
N THR A 202 9.67 8.75 0.77
CA THR A 202 9.79 10.20 0.94
C THR A 202 11.20 10.69 1.29
N GLY A 203 12.09 9.77 1.64
CA GLY A 203 13.41 10.13 2.20
C GLY A 203 13.33 10.66 3.63
N PHE A 204 12.16 10.60 4.30
CA PHE A 204 12.03 11.02 5.68
C PHE A 204 12.34 9.86 6.63
N PRO A 205 13.42 9.92 7.43
CA PRO A 205 13.85 8.79 8.25
C PRO A 205 13.03 8.68 9.54
N ILE A 206 11.78 8.17 9.47
CA ILE A 206 10.82 8.14 10.58
C ILE A 206 11.41 7.50 11.84
N ALA A 207 12.12 6.37 11.70
CA ALA A 207 12.69 5.66 12.85
C ALA A 207 13.79 6.49 13.54
N LEU A 208 14.71 7.09 12.77
CA LEU A 208 15.75 7.97 13.30
C LEU A 208 15.15 9.19 14.00
N VAL A 209 14.19 9.86 13.35
CA VAL A 209 13.51 11.02 13.92
C VAL A 209 12.76 10.63 15.19
N SER A 210 12.03 9.49 15.19
CA SER A 210 11.35 8.99 16.40
C SER A 210 12.32 8.75 17.55
N ALA A 211 13.51 8.23 17.29
CA ALA A 211 14.56 8.05 18.31
C ALA A 211 15.08 9.41 18.85
N MET A 212 15.26 10.39 17.98
CA MET A 212 15.64 11.75 18.37
C MET A 212 14.57 12.40 19.26
N LEU A 213 13.28 12.28 18.89
CA LEU A 213 12.15 12.77 19.69
C LEU A 213 12.06 12.06 21.04
N ALA A 214 12.30 10.73 21.07
CA ALA A 214 12.33 9.96 22.31
C ALA A 214 13.50 10.37 23.24
N SER A 215 14.59 10.92 22.68
CA SER A 215 15.71 11.48 23.46
C SER A 215 15.43 12.87 24.01
N GLY A 216 14.32 13.51 23.61
CA GLY A 216 13.88 14.81 24.11
C GLY A 216 14.04 15.98 23.14
N LEU A 217 14.50 15.73 21.91
CA LEU A 217 14.49 16.75 20.86
C LEU A 217 13.05 17.00 20.35
N THR A 218 12.86 18.14 19.70
CA THR A 218 11.61 18.51 19.05
C THR A 218 11.84 18.76 17.56
N LEU A 219 10.77 18.69 16.76
CA LEU A 219 10.86 18.81 15.29
C LEU A 219 11.48 20.15 14.84
N ASP A 220 11.23 21.23 15.57
CA ASP A 220 11.80 22.57 15.35
C ASP A 220 13.30 22.69 15.71
N GLU A 221 13.86 21.69 16.38
CA GLU A 221 15.29 21.61 16.73
C GLU A 221 16.10 20.71 15.77
N ILE A 222 15.42 19.90 14.96
CA ILE A 222 16.09 18.97 14.05
C ILE A 222 16.26 19.62 12.67
N PRO A 223 17.50 19.82 12.20
CA PRO A 223 17.75 20.42 10.89
C PRO A 223 17.19 19.58 9.75
N CYS A 224 16.61 20.25 8.75
CA CYS A 224 16.12 19.63 7.54
C CYS A 224 16.49 20.49 6.32
N GLY A 225 17.51 20.11 5.58
CA GLY A 225 18.16 20.88 4.52
C GLY A 225 17.25 21.86 3.75
N LYS A 226 16.34 21.33 2.93
CA LYS A 226 15.42 22.13 2.10
C LYS A 226 14.43 23.00 2.90
N TYR A 227 14.01 22.53 4.07
CA TYR A 227 12.95 23.15 4.86
C TYR A 227 13.48 23.94 6.07
N GLY A 228 14.78 23.89 6.35
CA GLY A 228 15.40 24.49 7.53
C GLY A 228 15.28 23.58 8.76
N THR A 229 14.07 23.28 9.22
CA THR A 229 13.77 22.38 10.34
C THR A 229 12.63 21.42 10.00
N LEU A 230 12.57 20.28 10.71
CA LEU A 230 11.61 19.21 10.39
C LEU A 230 10.15 19.59 10.64
N ASP A 231 9.87 20.54 11.50
CA ASP A 231 8.49 21.04 11.73
C ASP A 231 7.86 21.68 10.48
N LYS A 232 8.67 22.01 9.47
CA LYS A 232 8.24 22.61 8.20
C LYS A 232 8.26 21.62 7.04
N TYR A 233 8.52 20.35 7.32
CA TYR A 233 8.54 19.32 6.29
C TYR A 233 7.18 19.16 5.61
N VAL A 234 7.20 19.03 4.28
CA VAL A 234 6.04 18.72 3.43
C VAL A 234 6.43 17.62 2.44
N PRO A 235 5.63 16.58 2.24
CA PRO A 235 5.88 15.60 1.20
C PRO A 235 5.64 16.22 -0.18
N ASP A 236 6.71 16.43 -0.96
CA ASP A 236 6.67 17.13 -2.25
C ASP A 236 7.39 16.38 -3.38
N GLY A 237 7.49 15.07 -3.29
CA GLY A 237 8.07 14.24 -4.35
C GLY A 237 7.27 14.31 -5.66
N ASP A 238 7.98 14.46 -6.78
CA ASP A 238 7.41 14.50 -8.13
C ASP A 238 7.43 13.12 -8.82
N TYR A 239 7.27 12.07 -8.05
CA TYR A 239 7.30 10.67 -8.44
C TYR A 239 6.18 9.90 -7.79
N VAL A 240 5.92 8.70 -8.30
CA VAL A 240 4.93 7.76 -7.76
C VAL A 240 5.65 6.56 -7.18
N VAL A 241 5.24 6.17 -5.99
CA VAL A 241 5.72 4.97 -5.30
C VAL A 241 4.60 3.95 -5.24
N ILE A 242 4.89 2.71 -5.64
CA ILE A 242 3.96 1.59 -5.58
C ILE A 242 4.51 0.54 -4.63
N LYS A 243 3.72 0.18 -3.62
CA LYS A 243 3.93 -1.02 -2.82
C LYS A 243 3.16 -2.18 -3.43
N PHE A 244 3.80 -3.32 -3.60
CA PHE A 244 3.18 -4.55 -4.07
C PHE A 244 3.48 -5.68 -3.08
N ALA A 245 2.44 -6.36 -2.58
CA ALA A 245 2.61 -7.45 -1.63
C ALA A 245 3.13 -8.73 -2.29
N ARG A 246 3.91 -9.51 -1.56
CA ARG A 246 4.40 -10.83 -1.95
C ARG A 246 3.70 -11.90 -1.12
N TRP A 247 3.12 -12.87 -1.80
CA TRP A 247 2.51 -14.04 -1.18
C TRP A 247 3.34 -15.31 -1.47
N ALA A 248 3.11 -16.34 -0.70
CA ALA A 248 3.78 -17.63 -0.83
C ALA A 248 2.77 -18.80 -0.77
N PHE A 249 1.58 -18.61 -1.32
CA PHE A 249 0.53 -19.66 -1.34
C PHE A 249 1.04 -20.96 -1.96
N GLU A 250 1.96 -20.87 -2.93
CA GLU A 250 2.59 -22.00 -3.59
C GLU A 250 3.40 -22.92 -2.65
N LYS A 251 3.81 -22.39 -1.49
CA LYS A 251 4.60 -23.14 -0.50
C LYS A 251 3.73 -23.94 0.49
N PHE A 252 2.45 -23.64 0.58
CA PHE A 252 1.55 -24.20 1.57
C PHE A 252 0.47 -25.07 0.89
N LYS A 253 0.63 -26.40 0.95
CA LYS A 253 -0.34 -27.34 0.38
C LYS A 253 -1.69 -27.22 1.10
N GLY A 254 -2.78 -27.13 0.31
CA GLY A 254 -4.16 -27.09 0.82
C GLY A 254 -4.64 -25.69 1.25
N VAL A 255 -3.80 -24.67 1.23
CA VAL A 255 -4.23 -23.29 1.46
C VAL A 255 -4.80 -22.72 0.16
N GLN A 256 -6.01 -22.18 0.26
CA GLN A 256 -6.63 -21.48 -0.87
C GLN A 256 -6.03 -20.08 -1.05
N ASP A 257 -5.74 -19.70 -2.29
CA ASP A 257 -5.37 -18.34 -2.66
C ASP A 257 -6.64 -17.47 -2.62
N LYS A 258 -6.93 -16.95 -1.45
CA LYS A 258 -8.04 -16.04 -1.18
C LYS A 258 -7.58 -14.96 -0.22
N LEU A 259 -7.73 -13.71 -0.63
CA LEU A 259 -7.48 -12.54 0.20
C LEU A 259 -8.75 -12.11 0.92
N GLY A 260 -8.57 -11.46 2.05
CA GLY A 260 -9.67 -11.03 2.89
C GLY A 260 -9.16 -10.12 4.00
N THR A 261 -9.90 -10.05 5.11
CA THR A 261 -9.60 -9.18 6.26
C THR A 261 -8.40 -9.64 7.10
N GLN A 262 -7.87 -10.84 6.83
CA GLN A 262 -6.65 -11.34 7.47
C GLN A 262 -5.46 -11.20 6.54
N MET A 263 -4.34 -10.68 7.05
CA MET A 263 -3.10 -10.54 6.29
C MET A 263 -2.55 -11.92 5.88
N ARG A 264 -2.23 -12.08 4.60
CA ARG A 264 -1.64 -13.28 4.00
C ARG A 264 -0.27 -13.05 3.38
N ALA A 265 0.09 -11.78 3.15
CA ALA A 265 1.38 -11.41 2.58
C ALA A 265 2.53 -11.84 3.49
N VAL A 266 3.60 -12.34 2.86
CA VAL A 266 4.84 -12.76 3.53
C VAL A 266 5.98 -11.76 3.30
N GLY A 267 5.74 -10.72 2.52
CA GLY A 267 6.70 -9.68 2.21
C GLY A 267 6.11 -8.68 1.22
N GLU A 268 6.94 -7.77 0.78
CA GLU A 268 6.53 -6.70 -0.13
C GLU A 268 7.71 -6.18 -0.95
N VAL A 269 7.41 -5.50 -2.04
CA VAL A 269 8.34 -4.70 -2.82
C VAL A 269 7.83 -3.28 -2.89
N MET A 270 8.76 -2.34 -3.04
CA MET A 270 8.48 -0.95 -3.31
C MET A 270 9.18 -0.56 -4.62
N SER A 271 8.49 0.12 -5.49
CA SER A 271 9.04 0.67 -6.72
C SER A 271 8.72 2.15 -6.85
N ILE A 272 9.62 2.88 -7.47
CA ILE A 272 9.50 4.32 -7.73
C ILE A 272 9.58 4.56 -9.24
N GLY A 273 8.70 5.41 -9.75
CA GLY A 273 8.68 5.86 -11.13
C GLY A 273 8.12 7.27 -11.24
N LYS A 274 8.30 7.94 -12.38
CA LYS A 274 7.69 9.25 -12.63
C LYS A 274 6.20 9.17 -12.92
N THR A 275 5.73 8.01 -13.35
CA THR A 275 4.31 7.74 -13.62
C THR A 275 3.84 6.50 -12.89
N TYR A 276 2.52 6.39 -12.69
CA TYR A 276 1.93 5.19 -12.10
C TYR A 276 2.26 3.94 -12.92
N LYS A 277 2.12 3.98 -14.24
CA LYS A 277 2.41 2.83 -15.14
C LYS A 277 3.85 2.36 -15.00
N GLU A 278 4.81 3.29 -15.02
CA GLU A 278 6.23 2.97 -14.84
C GLU A 278 6.49 2.31 -13.48
N ALA A 279 6.01 2.91 -12.39
CA ALA A 279 6.18 2.37 -11.04
C ALA A 279 5.51 1.00 -10.89
N PHE A 280 4.29 0.83 -11.43
CA PHE A 280 3.53 -0.40 -11.34
C PHE A 280 4.22 -1.57 -12.05
N GLN A 281 4.68 -1.38 -13.28
CA GLN A 281 5.42 -2.41 -14.01
C GLN A 281 6.78 -2.74 -13.35
N LYS A 282 7.47 -1.75 -12.79
CA LYS A 282 8.68 -1.98 -11.98
C LYS A 282 8.39 -2.84 -10.75
N ALA A 283 7.26 -2.61 -10.07
CA ALA A 283 6.85 -3.43 -8.93
C ALA A 283 6.68 -4.91 -9.33
N ILE A 284 6.02 -5.18 -10.46
CA ILE A 284 5.79 -6.55 -10.94
C ILE A 284 7.11 -7.31 -11.11
N ARG A 285 8.07 -6.74 -11.83
CA ARG A 285 9.36 -7.44 -12.04
C ARG A 285 10.20 -7.53 -10.78
N SER A 286 10.04 -6.59 -9.84
CA SER A 286 10.75 -6.59 -8.56
C SER A 286 10.28 -7.68 -7.59
N LEU A 287 9.10 -8.28 -7.80
CA LEU A 287 8.61 -9.40 -6.99
C LEU A 287 9.45 -10.67 -7.14
N GLU A 288 10.27 -10.78 -8.19
CA GLU A 288 11.11 -11.95 -8.49
C GLU A 288 10.32 -13.28 -8.51
N ILE A 289 9.14 -13.24 -9.14
CA ILE A 289 8.25 -14.40 -9.32
C ILE A 289 8.34 -14.99 -10.74
N GLY A 290 9.40 -14.66 -11.48
CA GLY A 290 9.59 -15.11 -12.86
C GLY A 290 8.76 -14.36 -13.90
N ARG A 291 8.13 -13.25 -13.52
CA ARG A 291 7.32 -12.40 -14.40
C ARG A 291 7.99 -11.05 -14.61
N TYR A 292 8.01 -10.59 -15.85
CA TYR A 292 8.65 -9.34 -16.24
C TYR A 292 7.63 -8.27 -16.70
N GLY A 293 6.36 -8.64 -16.78
CA GLY A 293 5.21 -7.82 -17.12
C GLY A 293 3.92 -8.45 -16.62
N LEU A 294 2.78 -7.82 -16.95
CA LEU A 294 1.46 -8.21 -16.49
C LEU A 294 0.81 -9.29 -17.36
N GLY A 295 1.10 -9.30 -18.65
CA GLY A 295 0.48 -10.20 -19.61
C GLY A 295 1.05 -11.62 -19.54
N PHE A 296 0.27 -12.55 -20.09
CA PHE A 296 0.65 -13.96 -20.26
C PHE A 296 1.02 -14.69 -18.96
N ALA A 297 0.47 -14.23 -17.82
CA ALA A 297 0.63 -14.92 -16.56
C ALA A 297 -0.19 -16.22 -16.56
N LYS A 298 0.43 -17.35 -16.17
CA LYS A 298 -0.19 -18.67 -16.14
C LYS A 298 -0.90 -18.98 -17.47
N ASP A 299 -2.14 -19.50 -17.40
CA ASP A 299 -3.04 -19.80 -18.51
C ASP A 299 -4.14 -18.76 -18.72
N PHE A 300 -4.02 -17.58 -18.09
CA PHE A 300 -5.10 -16.58 -18.10
C PHE A 300 -5.43 -16.06 -19.50
N HIS A 301 -4.42 -15.95 -20.37
CA HIS A 301 -4.61 -15.54 -21.77
C HIS A 301 -5.41 -16.54 -22.61
N GLU A 302 -5.51 -17.81 -22.17
CA GLU A 302 -6.28 -18.86 -22.82
C GLU A 302 -7.76 -18.84 -22.40
N LYS A 303 -8.08 -18.16 -21.30
CA LYS A 303 -9.44 -18.11 -20.73
C LYS A 303 -10.35 -17.14 -21.48
N SER A 304 -11.66 -17.40 -21.43
CA SER A 304 -12.66 -16.47 -21.92
C SER A 304 -12.81 -15.25 -20.98
N LYS A 305 -13.42 -14.18 -21.48
CA LYS A 305 -13.77 -13.02 -20.67
C LYS A 305 -14.62 -13.41 -19.45
N GLU A 306 -15.63 -14.25 -19.65
CA GLU A 306 -16.57 -14.68 -18.63
C GLU A 306 -15.87 -15.47 -17.52
N GLU A 307 -14.94 -16.36 -17.90
CA GLU A 307 -14.12 -17.11 -16.94
C GLU A 307 -13.24 -16.18 -16.08
N LEU A 308 -12.58 -15.21 -16.73
CA LEU A 308 -11.74 -14.23 -16.02
C LEU A 308 -12.55 -13.34 -15.08
N LEU A 309 -13.71 -12.84 -15.52
CA LEU A 309 -14.62 -12.07 -14.68
C LEU A 309 -15.13 -12.88 -13.50
N LYS A 310 -15.47 -14.16 -13.71
CA LYS A 310 -15.86 -15.05 -12.61
C LYS A 310 -14.74 -15.26 -11.60
N MET A 311 -13.48 -15.35 -12.05
CA MET A 311 -12.32 -15.47 -11.14
C MET A 311 -12.14 -14.21 -10.29
N LEU A 312 -12.46 -13.03 -10.82
CA LEU A 312 -12.34 -11.75 -10.12
C LEU A 312 -13.43 -11.52 -9.05
N SER A 313 -14.47 -12.33 -9.00
CA SER A 313 -15.51 -12.25 -7.95
C SER A 313 -14.97 -12.51 -6.54
N VAL A 314 -13.79 -13.11 -6.43
CA VAL A 314 -13.07 -13.33 -5.16
C VAL A 314 -11.66 -12.77 -5.30
N PRO A 315 -11.22 -11.87 -4.41
CA PRO A 315 -9.87 -11.35 -4.47
C PRO A 315 -8.82 -12.44 -4.20
N THR A 316 -7.83 -12.52 -5.09
CA THR A 316 -6.71 -13.47 -5.01
C THR A 316 -5.37 -12.74 -5.21
N SER A 317 -4.26 -13.41 -4.93
CA SER A 317 -2.92 -12.88 -5.21
C SER A 317 -2.68 -12.62 -6.70
N GLU A 318 -3.45 -13.25 -7.58
CA GLU A 318 -3.33 -13.16 -9.03
C GLU A 318 -4.24 -12.11 -9.68
N ARG A 319 -5.08 -11.42 -8.90
CA ARG A 319 -6.14 -10.55 -9.42
C ARG A 319 -5.68 -9.49 -10.42
N GLN A 320 -4.48 -8.93 -10.25
CA GLN A 320 -3.97 -7.91 -11.18
C GLN A 320 -3.66 -8.50 -12.57
N PHE A 321 -3.11 -9.71 -12.59
CA PHE A 321 -2.82 -10.43 -13.85
C PHE A 321 -4.11 -10.89 -14.53
N ILE A 322 -5.12 -11.31 -13.74
CA ILE A 322 -6.45 -11.70 -14.26
C ILE A 322 -7.16 -10.47 -14.84
N MET A 323 -7.12 -9.32 -14.17
CA MET A 323 -7.68 -8.07 -14.68
C MET A 323 -7.03 -7.64 -15.99
N TYR A 324 -5.70 -7.77 -16.09
CA TYR A 324 -4.95 -7.44 -17.29
C TYR A 324 -5.42 -8.26 -18.50
N GLU A 325 -5.58 -9.58 -18.35
CA GLU A 325 -6.08 -10.45 -19.40
C GLU A 325 -7.57 -10.24 -19.68
N ALA A 326 -8.37 -9.91 -18.66
CA ALA A 326 -9.78 -9.56 -18.86
C ALA A 326 -9.92 -8.31 -19.74
N LEU A 327 -9.08 -7.28 -19.54
CA LEU A 327 -9.03 -6.08 -20.39
C LEU A 327 -8.62 -6.45 -21.82
N ARG A 328 -7.65 -7.34 -22.00
CA ARG A 328 -7.27 -7.88 -23.33
C ARG A 328 -8.44 -8.58 -24.03
N LYS A 329 -9.32 -9.23 -23.27
CA LYS A 329 -10.55 -9.86 -23.76
C LYS A 329 -11.75 -8.89 -23.81
N HIS A 330 -11.48 -7.58 -23.85
CA HIS A 330 -12.48 -6.52 -23.97
C HIS A 330 -13.45 -6.41 -22.77
N ALA A 331 -13.02 -6.77 -21.56
CA ALA A 331 -13.73 -6.36 -20.36
C ALA A 331 -13.68 -4.83 -20.25
N THR A 332 -14.79 -4.22 -19.85
CA THR A 332 -14.85 -2.78 -19.66
C THR A 332 -14.29 -2.37 -18.29
N VAL A 333 -13.91 -1.12 -18.18
CA VAL A 333 -13.47 -0.53 -16.90
C VAL A 333 -14.58 -0.65 -15.85
N ASP A 334 -15.82 -0.39 -16.26
CA ASP A 334 -16.99 -0.51 -15.36
C ASP A 334 -17.23 -1.92 -14.89
N GLU A 335 -17.15 -2.95 -15.77
CA GLU A 335 -17.26 -4.35 -15.37
C GLU A 335 -16.24 -4.72 -14.32
N LEU A 336 -15.00 -4.30 -14.49
CA LEU A 336 -13.92 -4.57 -13.52
C LEU A 336 -14.11 -3.79 -12.22
N PHE A 337 -14.53 -2.53 -12.30
CA PHE A 337 -14.84 -1.72 -11.11
C PHE A 337 -15.99 -2.34 -10.31
N GLU A 338 -17.06 -2.78 -10.95
CA GLU A 338 -18.20 -3.37 -10.23
C GLU A 338 -17.82 -4.68 -9.50
N LEU A 339 -16.92 -5.48 -10.08
CA LEU A 339 -16.45 -6.72 -9.46
C LEU A 339 -15.42 -6.50 -8.36
N THR A 340 -14.46 -5.61 -8.58
CA THR A 340 -13.28 -5.48 -7.71
C THR A 340 -13.34 -4.27 -6.78
N LYS A 341 -14.15 -3.27 -7.12
CA LYS A 341 -14.19 -1.94 -6.50
C LYS A 341 -12.83 -1.20 -6.56
N ILE A 342 -11.89 -1.70 -7.34
CA ILE A 342 -10.69 -0.95 -7.69
C ILE A 342 -11.10 0.23 -8.58
N LYS A 343 -10.61 1.42 -8.25
CA LYS A 343 -11.05 2.65 -8.92
C LYS A 343 -10.75 2.67 -10.42
N HIS A 344 -11.63 3.33 -11.16
CA HIS A 344 -11.53 3.52 -12.62
C HIS A 344 -10.15 3.98 -13.04
N TYR A 345 -9.58 4.97 -12.37
CA TYR A 345 -8.23 5.48 -12.68
C TYR A 345 -7.18 4.36 -12.79
N PHE A 346 -7.11 3.47 -11.81
CA PHE A 346 -6.11 2.38 -11.82
C PHE A 346 -6.39 1.33 -12.90
N ILE A 347 -7.67 1.06 -13.15
CA ILE A 347 -8.09 0.14 -14.22
C ILE A 347 -7.81 0.74 -15.59
N GLU A 348 -8.05 2.05 -15.78
CA GLU A 348 -7.73 2.79 -17.00
C GLU A 348 -6.24 2.78 -17.30
N GLN A 349 -5.39 3.01 -16.29
CA GLN A 349 -3.94 2.92 -16.43
C GLN A 349 -3.50 1.51 -16.87
N MET A 350 -4.14 0.48 -16.34
CA MET A 350 -3.89 -0.91 -16.75
C MET A 350 -4.39 -1.16 -18.19
N LYS A 351 -5.52 -0.60 -18.57
CA LYS A 351 -6.06 -0.69 -19.94
C LYS A 351 -5.12 -0.06 -20.96
N GLU A 352 -4.57 1.12 -20.66
CA GLU A 352 -3.57 1.77 -21.52
C GLU A 352 -2.34 0.88 -21.73
N LEU A 353 -1.87 0.18 -20.70
CA LEU A 353 -0.76 -0.80 -20.84
C LEU A 353 -1.15 -1.98 -21.72
N VAL A 354 -2.37 -2.49 -21.63
CA VAL A 354 -2.88 -3.56 -22.52
C VAL A 354 -2.90 -3.08 -23.96
N GLU A 355 -3.42 -1.88 -24.22
CA GLU A 355 -3.51 -1.31 -25.56
C GLU A 355 -2.11 -1.09 -26.20
N GLU A 356 -1.14 -0.69 -25.39
CA GLU A 356 0.25 -0.56 -25.85
C GLU A 356 0.88 -1.93 -26.12
N GLU A 357 0.65 -2.90 -25.23
CA GLU A 357 1.13 -4.27 -25.41
C GLU A 357 0.56 -4.92 -26.68
N GLU A 358 -0.71 -4.70 -27.01
CA GLU A 358 -1.32 -5.21 -28.24
C GLU A 358 -0.66 -4.61 -29.51
N LYS A 359 -0.29 -3.33 -29.48
CA LYS A 359 0.48 -2.69 -30.57
C LYS A 359 1.86 -3.30 -30.71
N LEU A 360 2.53 -3.60 -29.59
CA LEU A 360 3.83 -4.27 -29.57
C LEU A 360 3.73 -5.70 -30.13
N LEU A 361 2.71 -6.46 -29.72
CA LEU A 361 2.46 -7.81 -30.21
C LEU A 361 2.21 -7.85 -31.74
N ALA A 362 1.62 -6.80 -32.30
CA ALA A 362 1.48 -6.68 -33.76
C ALA A 362 2.81 -6.54 -34.50
N CYS A 363 3.89 -6.16 -33.81
CA CYS A 363 5.24 -6.08 -34.33
C CYS A 363 6.05 -7.38 -34.16
N LYS A 364 5.47 -8.47 -33.65
CA LYS A 364 6.15 -9.74 -33.36
C LYS A 364 7.10 -10.17 -34.52
N GLY A 365 8.33 -10.51 -34.16
CA GLY A 365 9.39 -10.84 -35.10
C GLY A 365 10.11 -9.63 -35.73
N ASN A 366 9.66 -8.40 -35.44
CA ASN A 366 10.24 -7.18 -35.99
C ASN A 366 10.48 -6.15 -34.87
N MET A 367 11.50 -5.31 -35.08
CA MET A 367 11.75 -4.19 -34.19
C MET A 367 10.63 -3.13 -34.32
N PRO A 368 10.00 -2.67 -33.25
CA PRO A 368 9.00 -1.60 -33.31
C PRO A 368 9.62 -0.26 -33.74
N SER A 369 8.78 0.72 -34.08
CA SER A 369 9.24 2.07 -34.38
C SER A 369 9.94 2.71 -33.20
N ASP A 370 10.74 3.74 -33.46
CA ASP A 370 11.49 4.47 -32.44
C ASP A 370 10.53 5.11 -31.40
N GLU A 371 9.40 5.64 -31.87
CA GLU A 371 8.36 6.24 -31.05
C GLU A 371 7.70 5.18 -30.15
N MET A 372 7.35 4.03 -30.70
CA MET A 372 6.71 2.93 -29.97
C MET A 372 7.66 2.35 -28.92
N LEU A 373 8.94 2.15 -29.26
CA LEU A 373 9.94 1.69 -28.31
C LEU A 373 10.14 2.69 -27.17
N THR A 374 10.20 3.99 -27.51
CA THR A 374 10.33 5.08 -26.53
C THR A 374 9.15 5.14 -25.58
N SER A 375 7.91 5.05 -26.11
CA SER A 375 6.68 5.01 -25.31
C SER A 375 6.68 3.82 -24.35
N ALA A 376 6.94 2.63 -24.86
CA ALA A 376 6.98 1.41 -24.06
C ALA A 376 8.01 1.50 -22.91
N LYS A 377 9.20 2.07 -23.15
CA LYS A 377 10.20 2.27 -22.10
C LYS A 377 9.70 3.23 -21.03
N LYS A 378 9.07 4.34 -21.43
CA LYS A 378 8.49 5.34 -20.50
C LYS A 378 7.36 4.77 -19.67
N ASP A 379 6.56 3.88 -20.22
CA ASP A 379 5.48 3.19 -19.52
C ASP A 379 5.93 1.98 -18.70
N GLY A 380 7.24 1.71 -18.68
CA GLY A 380 7.85 0.75 -17.75
C GLY A 380 8.07 -0.66 -18.31
N PHE A 381 7.88 -0.89 -19.62
CA PHE A 381 8.23 -2.18 -20.24
C PHE A 381 9.74 -2.42 -20.17
N SER A 382 10.16 -3.53 -19.58
CA SER A 382 11.56 -3.91 -19.51
C SER A 382 12.06 -4.48 -20.85
N ASP A 383 13.35 -4.36 -21.13
CA ASP A 383 13.93 -4.96 -22.33
C ASP A 383 13.66 -6.47 -22.38
N LYS A 384 13.70 -7.13 -21.22
CA LYS A 384 13.35 -8.55 -21.08
C LYS A 384 11.91 -8.86 -21.47
N TYR A 385 10.96 -8.04 -21.00
CA TYR A 385 9.55 -8.25 -21.32
C TYR A 385 9.26 -7.94 -22.81
N LEU A 386 9.85 -6.87 -23.35
CA LEU A 386 9.77 -6.56 -24.76
C LEU A 386 10.35 -7.70 -25.62
N SER A 387 11.46 -8.31 -25.20
CA SER A 387 12.02 -9.48 -25.86
C SER A 387 11.04 -10.65 -25.92
N GLN A 388 10.30 -10.88 -24.84
CA GLN A 388 9.27 -11.94 -24.80
C GLN A 388 8.08 -11.64 -25.71
N LEU A 389 7.59 -10.39 -25.72
CA LEU A 389 6.45 -9.98 -26.53
C LEU A 389 6.77 -10.00 -28.04
N LEU A 390 7.95 -9.51 -28.41
CA LEU A 390 8.37 -9.32 -29.79
C LEU A 390 9.03 -10.56 -30.38
N GLU A 391 9.45 -11.53 -29.57
CA GLU A 391 10.29 -12.67 -29.98
C GLU A 391 11.60 -12.23 -30.67
N ILE A 392 12.22 -11.17 -30.15
CA ILE A 392 13.50 -10.61 -30.59
C ILE A 392 14.50 -10.73 -29.42
N PRO A 393 15.79 -10.96 -29.64
CA PRO A 393 16.80 -10.98 -28.60
C PRO A 393 16.78 -9.69 -27.76
N GLU A 394 16.89 -9.84 -26.44
CA GLU A 394 16.91 -8.70 -25.51
C GLU A 394 18.04 -7.71 -25.81
N GLU A 395 19.18 -8.24 -26.26
CA GLU A 395 20.34 -7.43 -26.65
C GLU A 395 20.04 -6.52 -27.84
N ASP A 396 19.28 -6.98 -28.82
CA ASP A 396 18.90 -6.18 -30.00
C ASP A 396 17.98 -5.02 -29.61
N ILE A 397 17.04 -5.26 -28.70
CA ILE A 397 16.17 -4.23 -28.15
C ILE A 397 16.99 -3.19 -27.38
N ARG A 398 17.90 -3.65 -26.52
CA ARG A 398 18.80 -2.78 -25.77
C ARG A 398 19.68 -1.92 -26.69
N ASN A 399 20.30 -2.53 -27.67
CA ASN A 399 21.16 -1.83 -28.64
C ASN A 399 20.34 -0.79 -29.42
N LYS A 400 19.14 -1.15 -29.84
CA LYS A 400 18.25 -0.23 -30.55
C LYS A 400 17.87 0.97 -29.71
N ARG A 401 17.39 0.76 -28.46
CA ARG A 401 16.99 1.89 -27.61
C ARG A 401 18.16 2.84 -27.28
N ILE A 402 19.36 2.30 -27.05
CA ILE A 402 20.56 3.11 -26.83
C ILE A 402 20.89 3.93 -28.08
N SER A 403 20.83 3.30 -29.28
CA SER A 403 21.12 3.98 -30.53
C SER A 403 20.20 5.18 -30.84
N ILE A 404 18.99 5.18 -30.30
CA ILE A 404 18.03 6.30 -30.42
C ILE A 404 18.01 7.22 -29.20
N GLY A 405 18.97 7.06 -28.26
CA GLY A 405 19.09 7.91 -27.09
C GLY A 405 18.04 7.65 -25.99
N VAL A 406 17.41 6.47 -25.98
CA VAL A 406 16.48 6.06 -24.92
C VAL A 406 17.27 5.32 -23.85
N GLU A 407 17.73 6.09 -22.86
CA GLU A 407 18.52 5.61 -21.73
C GLU A 407 17.84 5.97 -20.42
N GLU A 408 18.11 5.17 -19.38
CA GLU A 408 17.63 5.45 -18.04
C GLU A 408 18.34 6.65 -17.42
N ALA A 409 17.57 7.53 -16.80
CA ALA A 409 18.05 8.53 -15.87
C ALA A 409 17.98 8.00 -14.45
N TRP A 410 18.85 8.51 -13.59
CA TRP A 410 18.83 8.24 -12.15
C TRP A 410 18.44 9.49 -11.39
N GLU A 411 17.42 9.40 -10.57
CA GLU A 411 16.97 10.47 -9.71
C GLU A 411 17.02 10.07 -8.24
N GLY A 412 17.34 11.04 -7.36
CA GLY A 412 17.53 10.82 -5.94
C GLY A 412 16.32 11.26 -5.13
N VAL A 413 15.92 10.40 -4.19
CA VAL A 413 15.06 10.75 -3.06
C VAL A 413 15.99 11.07 -1.89
N HIS A 414 16.21 12.35 -1.62
CA HIS A 414 17.14 12.78 -0.58
C HIS A 414 16.64 12.45 0.81
N VAL A 415 17.54 11.94 1.66
CA VAL A 415 17.20 11.61 3.05
C VAL A 415 17.24 12.88 3.90
N SER A 416 16.10 13.22 4.50
CA SER A 416 15.97 14.41 5.35
C SER A 416 16.89 14.35 6.56
N GLY A 417 17.58 15.44 6.84
CA GLY A 417 18.48 15.54 8.00
C GLY A 417 19.81 14.77 7.87
N THR A 418 20.07 14.13 6.73
CA THR A 418 21.31 13.38 6.48
C THR A 418 21.95 13.90 5.20
N PRO A 419 22.97 14.77 5.30
CA PRO A 419 23.68 15.29 4.14
C PRO A 419 24.26 14.16 3.28
N ASP A 420 24.23 14.32 1.97
CA ASP A 420 24.79 13.41 0.97
C ASP A 420 24.20 12.00 0.93
N SER A 421 23.07 11.77 1.59
CA SER A 421 22.34 10.49 1.53
C SER A 421 21.11 10.61 0.66
N ALA A 422 20.90 9.63 -0.23
CA ALA A 422 19.72 9.52 -1.05
C ALA A 422 19.42 8.05 -1.42
N TYR A 423 18.14 7.76 -1.63
CA TYR A 423 17.70 6.57 -2.36
C TYR A 423 17.61 6.94 -3.83
N TYR A 424 18.20 6.15 -4.72
CA TYR A 424 18.16 6.41 -6.15
C TYR A 424 17.21 5.44 -6.85
N TYR A 425 16.46 5.95 -7.80
CA TYR A 425 15.63 5.16 -8.69
C TYR A 425 15.92 5.50 -10.15
N SER A 426 15.83 4.50 -11.01
CA SER A 426 15.95 4.68 -12.45
C SER A 426 14.60 5.04 -13.08
N THR A 427 14.61 5.86 -14.12
CA THR A 427 13.42 6.23 -14.89
C THR A 427 13.76 6.55 -16.33
N TYR A 428 12.84 6.27 -17.25
CA TYR A 428 12.93 6.73 -18.65
C TYR A 428 12.16 8.04 -18.90
N ASN A 429 11.56 8.62 -17.83
CA ASN A 429 10.76 9.85 -17.87
C ASN A 429 11.50 11.08 -17.38
N ALA A 430 12.82 11.03 -17.29
CA ALA A 430 13.66 12.15 -16.89
C ALA A 430 14.97 12.16 -17.67
N LYS A 431 15.75 13.22 -17.51
CA LYS A 431 17.13 13.30 -17.95
C LYS A 431 18.05 13.15 -16.74
N ASP A 432 19.08 12.35 -16.88
CA ASP A 432 20.05 12.17 -15.79
C ASP A 432 20.72 13.51 -15.46
N LYS A 433 20.65 13.87 -14.19
CA LYS A 433 21.22 15.12 -13.65
C LYS A 433 22.22 14.84 -12.52
N ASN A 434 22.48 13.57 -12.20
CA ASN A 434 23.34 13.23 -11.09
C ASN A 434 24.81 13.34 -11.49
N PRO A 435 25.60 14.19 -10.82
CA PRO A 435 27.03 14.25 -11.06
C PRO A 435 27.67 12.93 -10.60
N VAL A 436 28.39 12.28 -11.49
CA VAL A 436 29.17 11.09 -11.16
C VAL A 436 30.51 11.54 -10.56
N SER A 437 30.75 11.24 -9.29
CA SER A 437 32.07 11.47 -8.67
C SER A 437 33.13 10.62 -9.39
N THR A 438 34.24 11.25 -9.78
CA THR A 438 35.40 10.57 -10.43
C THR A 438 36.58 10.42 -9.50
N ASP A 439 36.58 11.09 -8.36
CA ASP A 439 37.65 11.23 -7.39
C ASP A 439 37.55 10.28 -6.19
N LYS A 440 36.45 9.53 -6.10
CA LYS A 440 36.20 8.58 -5.00
C LYS A 440 36.17 7.15 -5.49
N GLN A 441 36.75 6.27 -4.71
CA GLN A 441 36.58 4.81 -4.88
C GLN A 441 35.11 4.45 -4.64
N LYS A 442 34.54 3.65 -5.52
CA LYS A 442 33.15 3.22 -5.45
C LYS A 442 33.08 1.73 -5.17
N ILE A 443 32.17 1.35 -4.27
CA ILE A 443 31.89 -0.03 -3.93
C ILE A 443 30.39 -0.25 -4.20
N MET A 444 30.06 -1.22 -5.04
CA MET A 444 28.68 -1.62 -5.29
C MET A 444 28.38 -2.88 -4.46
N ILE A 445 27.34 -2.81 -3.64
CA ILE A 445 26.83 -3.96 -2.90
C ILE A 445 25.49 -4.36 -3.52
N LEU A 446 25.39 -5.61 -4.00
CA LEU A 446 24.14 -6.14 -4.53
C LEU A 446 23.28 -6.63 -3.37
N GLY A 447 22.07 -6.09 -3.25
CA GLY A 447 21.12 -6.46 -2.21
C GLY A 447 20.42 -7.78 -2.47
N GLY A 448 19.66 -8.24 -1.48
CA GLY A 448 18.99 -9.55 -1.46
C GLY A 448 17.67 -9.64 -2.22
N GLY A 449 17.22 -8.58 -2.91
CA GLY A 449 15.92 -8.54 -3.59
C GLY A 449 14.76 -8.16 -2.67
N PRO A 450 13.53 -8.67 -2.91
CA PRO A 450 12.33 -8.29 -2.16
C PRO A 450 12.44 -8.58 -0.66
N ASN A 451 11.93 -7.67 0.15
CA ASN A 451 11.79 -7.89 1.58
C ASN A 451 10.83 -9.06 1.85
N ARG A 452 11.23 -9.99 2.69
CA ARG A 452 10.43 -11.18 3.03
C ARG A 452 10.55 -11.48 4.51
N ILE A 453 9.45 -11.88 5.14
CA ILE A 453 9.45 -12.36 6.53
C ILE A 453 10.44 -13.53 6.65
N GLY A 454 11.32 -13.48 7.66
CA GLY A 454 12.37 -14.46 7.89
C GLY A 454 13.57 -14.36 6.94
N GLN A 455 13.68 -13.30 6.14
CA GLN A 455 14.83 -13.05 5.26
C GLN A 455 15.47 -11.67 5.51
N GLY A 456 15.35 -11.16 6.72
CA GLY A 456 16.09 -9.98 7.14
C GLY A 456 15.33 -8.66 7.02
N ILE A 457 14.03 -8.65 6.70
CA ILE A 457 13.26 -7.40 6.73
C ILE A 457 13.32 -6.74 8.11
N GLU A 458 13.32 -7.55 9.15
CA GLU A 458 13.46 -7.11 10.53
C GLU A 458 14.85 -6.54 10.83
N PHE A 459 15.85 -6.84 10.02
CA PHE A 459 17.22 -6.31 10.12
C PHE A 459 17.45 -5.09 9.21
N ASP A 460 16.63 -4.88 8.19
CA ASP A 460 16.70 -3.68 7.33
C ASP A 460 16.33 -2.39 8.08
N TYR A 461 15.83 -2.52 9.28
CA TYR A 461 15.43 -1.43 10.17
C TYR A 461 16.33 -1.27 11.40
N CYS A 462 17.37 -2.05 11.49
CA CYS A 462 18.35 -2.00 12.59
C CYS A 462 19.56 -1.14 12.23
#